data_21475a298292ba1fb79742921289aee4
#
_entry.id   21475a298292ba1fb79742921289aee4
#
_cell.length_a   1.000
_cell.length_b   1.000
_cell.length_c   1.000
_cell.angle_alpha   90.00
_cell.angle_beta   90.00
_cell.angle_gamma   90.00
#
_symmetry.space_group_name_H-M   'P 1'
#
loop_
_entity.id
_entity.type
_entity.pdbx_description
1 polymer ?
#
loop_
_entity_poly.entity_id
_entity_poly.type
_entity_poly.pdbx_seq_one_letter_code
_entity_poly.pdbx_strand_id
1 'polypeptide(L)'
;MNKPAAGLVLCLACFSHISFSSEAEIGFNFNIEASSEPVSIDDMINGWGSSVSSGEYAFASGIASAFAQYNNVYLSAERRYYYYYEFTPDTVAWYAEVESGLESEAGRSIDLDVTSFDARGVSAGYVFEGEADGAIWKILPTFTLYKVGHYQLGSLSGISAAGEGTNASAYLDYYFDEDKILDYRGEEDLRFGYSLSLQGQYQWNDKWLVNAKVSDLWNRFDFFQASYRQGCINVGEVEESVCNLGGGAASGIDTNKDHQINISPTLQLSSTYLPKNVLADIYWHEKYFNLTVGKYFKIRDVQVGALASTKKQVGVDLKFKGLRLNYLVDNLQINKVRDARLQLSASYQW
;
A
#
# COMPACT_ATOMS: atom_id res chain seq x y z
N MET A 1 28.38 -8.16 9.26
CA MET A 1 27.95 -8.13 10.67
C MET A 1 28.25 -6.75 11.25
N ASN A 2 27.34 -5.81 11.21
CA ASN A 2 27.39 -4.62 12.06
C ASN A 2 25.95 -4.18 12.33
N LYS A 3 25.55 -4.25 13.58
CA LYS A 3 24.25 -3.78 14.08
C LYS A 3 24.25 -2.27 14.20
N PRO A 4 23.11 -1.60 13.90
CA PRO A 4 22.70 -0.46 14.67
C PRO A 4 21.23 -0.58 15.09
N ALA A 5 21.01 -1.09 16.27
CA ALA A 5 19.73 -0.99 16.95
C ALA A 5 19.98 -0.53 18.38
N ALA A 6 20.12 0.78 18.59
CA ALA A 6 20.02 1.39 19.90
C ALA A 6 20.20 2.91 19.74
N GLY A 7 19.13 3.65 19.47
CA GLY A 7 19.23 5.11 19.35
C GLY A 7 17.94 5.91 19.38
N LEU A 8 16.78 5.26 19.51
CA LEU A 8 15.49 5.97 19.37
C LEU A 8 14.68 6.12 20.68
N VAL A 9 15.20 5.74 21.82
CA VAL A 9 14.44 5.76 23.10
C VAL A 9 14.78 6.95 24.01
N LEU A 10 15.77 7.76 23.71
CA LEU A 10 16.30 8.74 24.69
C LEU A 10 15.89 10.20 24.47
N CYS A 11 15.03 10.55 23.51
CA CYS A 11 14.58 11.94 23.30
C CYS A 11 13.22 12.31 23.91
N LEU A 12 12.51 11.40 24.55
CA LEU A 12 11.18 11.66 25.14
C LEU A 12 11.22 12.20 26.60
N ALA A 13 12.37 12.35 27.20
CA ALA A 13 12.48 12.70 28.63
C ALA A 13 12.75 14.19 28.93
N CYS A 14 12.81 15.09 27.94
CA CYS A 14 13.18 16.48 28.16
C CYS A 14 12.07 17.52 27.99
N PHE A 15 10.81 17.13 27.86
CA PHE A 15 9.69 18.09 27.82
C PHE A 15 8.87 18.09 29.11
N SER A 16 9.51 18.36 30.24
CA SER A 16 8.81 18.71 31.48
C SER A 16 8.70 20.22 31.58
N HIS A 17 7.45 20.71 31.75
CA HIS A 17 7.04 22.05 32.16
C HIS A 17 7.03 23.16 31.09
N ILE A 18 6.08 23.08 30.18
CA ILE A 18 5.45 24.29 29.64
C ILE A 18 3.95 24.12 29.88
N SER A 19 3.40 24.83 30.85
CA SER A 19 1.95 24.91 31.09
C SER A 19 1.33 25.78 30.00
N PHE A 20 0.89 25.20 28.92
CA PHE A 20 -0.01 25.84 27.99
C PHE A 20 -1.40 25.23 28.18
N SER A 21 -2.42 26.07 28.30
CA SER A 21 -3.84 25.66 28.29
C SER A 21 -4.35 25.34 26.89
N SER A 22 -3.49 24.87 26.04
CA SER A 22 -3.74 24.50 24.64
C SER A 22 -3.71 22.99 24.50
N GLU A 23 -4.72 22.43 23.85
CA GLU A 23 -4.73 21.01 23.53
C GLU A 23 -3.58 20.67 22.57
N ALA A 24 -2.63 19.92 23.06
CA ALA A 24 -1.53 19.41 22.27
C ALA A 24 -1.58 17.88 22.22
N GLU A 25 -1.35 17.32 21.08
CA GLU A 25 -1.31 15.87 20.87
C GLU A 25 -0.06 15.51 20.08
N ILE A 26 0.60 14.44 20.48
CA ILE A 26 1.63 13.78 19.69
C ILE A 26 1.26 12.32 19.50
N GLY A 27 1.68 11.73 18.40
CA GLY A 27 1.43 10.32 18.22
C GLY A 27 2.19 9.70 17.06
N PHE A 28 1.94 8.42 16.93
CA PHE A 28 2.48 7.56 15.90
C PHE A 28 1.36 6.71 15.30
N ASN A 29 1.37 6.58 13.99
CA ASN A 29 0.48 5.68 13.27
C ASN A 29 1.30 4.78 12.34
N PHE A 30 0.92 3.51 12.34
CA PHE A 30 1.42 2.52 11.39
C PHE A 30 0.23 1.78 10.82
N ASN A 31 0.09 1.77 9.52
CA ASN A 31 -1.00 1.11 8.82
C ASN A 31 -0.45 0.36 7.62
N ILE A 32 -0.77 -0.92 7.52
CA ILE A 32 -0.52 -1.76 6.35
C ILE A 32 -1.83 -2.42 5.95
N GLU A 33 -2.14 -2.37 4.67
CA GLU A 33 -3.18 -3.14 4.00
C GLU A 33 -2.52 -3.88 2.84
N ALA A 34 -2.68 -5.19 2.76
CA ALA A 34 -2.10 -6.00 1.70
C ALA A 34 -3.07 -7.08 1.25
N SER A 35 -3.11 -7.32 -0.06
CA SER A 35 -3.96 -8.33 -0.70
C SER A 35 -3.26 -8.89 -1.93
N SER A 36 -3.30 -10.21 -2.10
CA SER A 36 -2.81 -10.89 -3.29
C SER A 36 -3.79 -11.98 -3.69
N GLU A 37 -4.37 -11.89 -4.88
CA GLU A 37 -5.31 -12.89 -5.35
C GLU A 37 -4.64 -14.20 -5.79
N PRO A 38 -3.50 -14.18 -6.53
CA PRO A 38 -2.95 -15.41 -7.08
C PRO A 38 -2.24 -16.30 -6.07
N VAL A 39 -1.48 -15.71 -5.17
CA VAL A 39 -0.61 -16.43 -4.21
C VAL A 39 -0.65 -15.77 -2.84
N SER A 40 0.00 -16.35 -1.85
CA SER A 40 0.18 -15.69 -0.56
C SER A 40 1.04 -14.44 -0.65
N ILE A 41 0.91 -13.53 0.31
CA ILE A 41 1.78 -12.34 0.42
C ILE A 41 3.25 -12.77 0.59
N ASP A 42 3.48 -13.86 1.31
CA ASP A 42 4.83 -14.44 1.48
C ASP A 42 5.41 -14.90 0.14
N ASP A 43 4.63 -15.62 -0.67
CA ASP A 43 5.03 -16.07 -2.00
C ASP A 43 5.30 -14.89 -2.95
N MET A 44 4.54 -13.80 -2.86
CA MET A 44 4.81 -12.59 -3.66
C MET A 44 6.18 -11.97 -3.36
N ILE A 45 6.70 -12.16 -2.14
CA ILE A 45 7.98 -11.59 -1.69
C ILE A 45 9.15 -12.56 -1.91
N ASN A 46 8.92 -13.85 -1.66
CA ASN A 46 9.98 -14.86 -1.55
C ASN A 46 10.04 -15.84 -2.73
N GLY A 47 9.15 -15.70 -3.72
CA GLY A 47 9.00 -16.61 -4.86
C GLY A 47 7.74 -17.48 -4.74
N TRP A 48 7.12 -17.76 -5.87
CA TRP A 48 5.82 -18.42 -5.90
C TRP A 48 5.93 -19.92 -5.54
N GLY A 49 5.09 -20.31 -4.60
CA GLY A 49 4.95 -21.70 -4.18
C GLY A 49 3.92 -22.47 -5.04
N SER A 50 3.59 -23.69 -4.63
CA SER A 50 2.72 -24.61 -5.37
C SER A 50 1.23 -24.27 -5.33
N SER A 51 0.76 -23.35 -4.49
CA SER A 51 -0.67 -23.03 -4.34
C SER A 51 -1.04 -21.73 -5.04
N VAL A 52 -1.13 -21.77 -6.36
CA VAL A 52 -1.54 -20.65 -7.19
C VAL A 52 -3.04 -20.74 -7.48
N SER A 53 -3.74 -19.62 -7.45
CA SER A 53 -5.11 -19.45 -7.91
C SER A 53 -5.17 -18.38 -8.98
N SER A 54 -6.23 -18.34 -9.76
CA SER A 54 -6.50 -17.24 -10.67
C SER A 54 -6.62 -15.93 -9.90
N GLY A 55 -6.12 -14.84 -10.47
CA GLY A 55 -6.21 -13.50 -9.88
C GLY A 55 -5.88 -12.43 -10.91
N GLU A 56 -6.21 -11.18 -10.59
CA GLU A 56 -6.02 -10.03 -11.47
C GLU A 56 -5.17 -8.93 -10.85
N TYR A 57 -4.89 -8.99 -9.54
CA TYR A 57 -4.08 -7.99 -8.88
C TYR A 57 -3.34 -8.53 -7.65
N ALA A 58 -2.29 -7.80 -7.29
CA ALA A 58 -1.68 -7.83 -5.98
C ALA A 58 -1.44 -6.39 -5.51
N PHE A 59 -1.74 -6.11 -4.25
CA PHE A 59 -1.73 -4.78 -3.67
C PHE A 59 -1.10 -4.79 -2.29
N ALA A 60 -0.26 -3.80 -2.01
CA ALA A 60 0.17 -3.50 -0.66
C ALA A 60 0.37 -1.99 -0.49
N SER A 61 -0.25 -1.44 0.54
CA SER A 61 -0.04 -0.05 0.93
C SER A 61 0.33 0.01 2.40
N GLY A 62 1.44 0.68 2.72
CA GLY A 62 1.92 0.85 4.08
C GLY A 62 2.30 2.30 4.36
N ILE A 63 1.87 2.84 5.51
CA ILE A 63 2.24 4.17 5.98
C ILE A 63 2.65 4.07 7.45
N ALA A 64 3.86 4.55 7.75
CA ALA A 64 4.33 4.79 9.11
C ALA A 64 4.51 6.28 9.30
N SER A 65 3.82 6.91 10.26
CA SER A 65 3.88 8.34 10.50
C SER A 65 4.01 8.69 11.97
N ALA A 66 4.78 9.74 12.26
CA ALA A 66 4.78 10.42 13.55
C ALA A 66 4.18 11.80 13.36
N PHE A 67 3.31 12.22 14.25
CA PHE A 67 2.61 13.49 14.14
C PHE A 67 2.62 14.30 15.44
N ALA A 68 2.44 15.61 15.28
CA ALA A 68 2.14 16.53 16.35
C ALA A 68 0.98 17.43 15.92
N GLN A 69 0.04 17.65 16.82
CA GLN A 69 -1.03 18.62 16.68
C GLN A 69 -0.93 19.61 17.84
N TYR A 70 -1.02 20.88 17.52
CA TYR A 70 -1.08 21.97 18.49
C TYR A 70 -2.23 22.90 18.12
N ASN A 71 -3.23 22.96 18.97
CA ASN A 71 -4.52 23.56 18.61
C ASN A 71 -5.05 22.93 17.29
N ASN A 72 -5.27 23.76 16.29
CA ASN A 72 -5.79 23.34 14.99
C ASN A 72 -4.71 23.02 13.95
N VAL A 73 -3.41 23.22 14.27
CA VAL A 73 -2.32 22.96 13.33
C VAL A 73 -1.84 21.52 13.49
N TYR A 74 -1.80 20.78 12.40
CA TYR A 74 -1.30 19.42 12.34
C TYR A 74 -0.02 19.36 11.49
N LEU A 75 0.99 18.66 11.99
CA LEU A 75 2.23 18.37 11.27
C LEU A 75 2.57 16.91 11.41
N SER A 76 3.07 16.27 10.34
CA SER A 76 3.59 14.91 10.44
C SER A 76 4.79 14.68 9.53
N ALA A 77 5.57 13.65 9.89
CA ALA A 77 6.56 13.03 9.04
C ALA A 77 6.17 11.58 8.80
N GLU A 78 6.29 11.11 7.56
CA GLU A 78 5.84 9.77 7.23
C GLU A 78 6.79 9.05 6.28
N ARG A 79 6.73 7.73 6.32
CA ARG A 79 7.29 6.83 5.33
C ARG A 79 6.16 6.02 4.74
N ARG A 80 6.13 5.97 3.41
CA ARG A 80 5.10 5.30 2.63
C ARG A 80 5.73 4.21 1.78
N TYR A 81 5.01 3.10 1.64
CA TYR A 81 5.24 2.02 0.70
C TYR A 81 3.98 1.81 -0.11
N TYR A 82 4.11 1.69 -1.42
CA TYR A 82 3.01 1.49 -2.32
C TYR A 82 3.41 0.49 -3.39
N TYR A 83 2.63 -0.59 -3.53
CA TYR A 83 2.79 -1.65 -4.51
C TYR A 83 1.44 -1.98 -5.08
N TYR A 84 1.26 -1.83 -6.37
CA TYR A 84 0.08 -2.23 -7.09
C TYR A 84 0.50 -2.92 -8.37
N TYR A 85 0.14 -4.18 -8.51
CA TYR A 85 0.37 -5.01 -9.66
C TYR A 85 -0.99 -5.40 -10.22
N GLU A 86 -1.19 -5.16 -11.51
CA GLU A 86 -2.35 -5.62 -12.25
C GLU A 86 -1.89 -6.59 -13.32
N PHE A 87 -2.57 -7.72 -13.47
CA PHE A 87 -2.20 -8.77 -14.40
C PHE A 87 -3.43 -9.58 -14.84
N THR A 88 -3.30 -10.29 -15.97
CA THR A 88 -4.34 -11.19 -16.43
C THR A 88 -4.22 -12.57 -15.76
N PRO A 89 -5.31 -13.35 -15.69
CA PRO A 89 -5.24 -14.75 -15.25
C PRO A 89 -4.25 -15.60 -16.04
N ASP A 90 -4.08 -15.33 -17.33
CA ASP A 90 -3.12 -16.01 -18.20
C ASP A 90 -1.67 -15.69 -17.79
N THR A 91 -1.39 -14.43 -17.43
CA THR A 91 -0.07 -14.03 -16.88
C THR A 91 0.24 -14.81 -15.61
N VAL A 92 -0.75 -14.91 -14.70
CA VAL A 92 -0.62 -15.69 -13.47
C VAL A 92 -0.31 -17.17 -13.76
N ALA A 93 -1.06 -17.77 -14.66
CA ALA A 93 -0.88 -19.17 -15.00
C ALA A 93 0.50 -19.44 -15.63
N TRP A 94 0.91 -18.59 -16.58
CA TRP A 94 2.24 -18.68 -17.20
C TRP A 94 3.36 -18.52 -16.18
N TYR A 95 3.30 -17.48 -15.33
CA TYR A 95 4.35 -17.24 -14.33
C TYR A 95 4.44 -18.38 -13.30
N ALA A 96 3.29 -18.96 -12.92
CA ALA A 96 3.25 -20.10 -12.01
C ALA A 96 3.92 -21.36 -12.61
N GLU A 97 3.73 -21.61 -13.90
CA GLU A 97 4.40 -22.70 -14.61
C GLU A 97 5.91 -22.49 -14.66
N VAL A 98 6.34 -21.26 -15.00
CA VAL A 98 7.77 -20.87 -15.02
C VAL A 98 8.43 -21.08 -13.66
N GLU A 99 7.83 -20.55 -12.58
CA GLU A 99 8.38 -20.66 -11.22
C GLU A 99 8.37 -22.11 -10.70
N SER A 100 7.43 -22.93 -11.15
CA SER A 100 7.35 -24.34 -10.78
C SER A 100 8.23 -25.25 -11.63
N GLY A 101 8.94 -24.71 -12.64
CA GLY A 101 9.74 -25.48 -13.59
C GLY A 101 8.91 -26.43 -14.46
N LEU A 102 7.64 -26.12 -14.68
CA LEU A 102 6.73 -26.85 -15.55
C LEU A 102 6.83 -26.32 -16.98
N GLU A 103 6.42 -27.15 -17.94
CA GLU A 103 6.26 -26.70 -19.32
C GLU A 103 5.15 -25.65 -19.40
N SER A 104 5.44 -24.49 -20.00
CA SER A 104 4.44 -23.46 -20.27
C SER A 104 3.64 -23.80 -21.54
N GLU A 105 2.36 -23.42 -21.53
CA GLU A 105 1.49 -23.49 -22.73
C GLU A 105 1.78 -22.28 -23.63
N ALA A 106 1.79 -22.53 -24.95
CA ALA A 106 1.88 -21.46 -25.94
C ALA A 106 0.58 -20.67 -26.06
N GLY A 107 0.69 -19.37 -26.40
CA GLY A 107 -0.46 -18.55 -26.79
C GLY A 107 -1.19 -17.89 -25.63
N ARG A 108 -0.71 -17.97 -24.40
CA ARG A 108 -1.28 -17.21 -23.30
C ARG A 108 -0.90 -15.73 -23.43
N SER A 109 -1.88 -14.86 -23.25
CA SER A 109 -1.64 -13.41 -23.23
C SER A 109 -0.97 -13.02 -21.93
N ILE A 110 0.24 -12.49 -22.02
CA ILE A 110 0.98 -11.94 -20.88
C ILE A 110 0.67 -10.45 -20.83
N ASP A 111 0.15 -9.98 -19.69
CA ASP A 111 -0.12 -8.57 -19.43
C ASP A 111 0.07 -8.29 -17.96
N LEU A 112 1.02 -7.37 -17.65
CA LEU A 112 1.38 -6.99 -16.30
C LEU A 112 1.66 -5.49 -16.25
N ASP A 113 0.92 -4.78 -15.41
CA ASP A 113 1.19 -3.40 -15.04
C ASP A 113 1.73 -3.33 -13.62
N VAL A 114 2.78 -2.54 -13.42
CA VAL A 114 3.46 -2.37 -12.14
C VAL A 114 3.52 -0.91 -11.75
N THR A 115 3.02 -0.60 -10.57
CA THR A 115 3.26 0.67 -9.91
C THR A 115 3.77 0.39 -8.50
N SER A 116 5.07 0.54 -8.30
CA SER A 116 5.68 0.33 -6.99
C SER A 116 6.65 1.45 -6.65
N PHE A 117 6.56 1.98 -5.43
CA PHE A 117 7.53 2.93 -4.91
C PHE A 117 7.50 3.00 -3.38
N ASP A 118 8.59 3.47 -2.80
CA ASP A 118 8.62 3.98 -1.43
C ASP A 118 8.88 5.49 -1.44
N ALA A 119 8.39 6.18 -0.40
CA ALA A 119 8.58 7.61 -0.27
C ALA A 119 8.66 8.06 1.19
N ARG A 120 9.35 9.17 1.41
CA ARG A 120 9.37 9.88 2.70
C ARG A 120 8.68 11.21 2.52
N GLY A 121 7.75 11.52 3.42
CA GLY A 121 6.92 12.73 3.33
C GLY A 121 6.96 13.56 4.59
N VAL A 122 6.67 14.84 4.40
CA VAL A 122 6.31 15.78 5.47
C VAL A 122 4.96 16.36 5.15
N SER A 123 4.09 16.43 6.14
CA SER A 123 2.70 16.85 5.95
C SER A 123 2.36 18.02 6.85
N ALA A 124 1.50 18.88 6.34
CA ALA A 124 0.87 19.94 7.11
C ALA A 124 -0.65 19.90 6.89
N GLY A 125 -1.40 20.16 7.94
CA GLY A 125 -2.84 20.18 7.91
C GLY A 125 -3.43 21.18 8.92
N TYR A 126 -4.73 21.42 8.78
CA TYR A 126 -5.48 22.26 9.70
C TYR A 126 -6.79 21.59 10.08
N VAL A 127 -7.06 21.55 11.38
CA VAL A 127 -8.28 20.95 11.93
C VAL A 127 -9.39 21.98 11.92
N PHE A 128 -10.47 21.66 11.22
CA PHE A 128 -11.74 22.37 11.31
C PHE A 128 -12.68 21.54 12.15
N GLU A 129 -13.27 22.13 13.17
CA GLU A 129 -14.21 21.43 14.05
C GLU A 129 -15.39 22.34 14.40
N GLY A 130 -16.50 21.72 14.71
CA GLY A 130 -17.71 22.46 15.08
C GLY A 130 -18.79 21.55 15.60
N GLU A 131 -19.88 22.19 16.06
CA GLU A 131 -21.09 21.55 16.53
C GLU A 131 -22.28 22.14 15.78
N ALA A 132 -23.18 21.30 15.28
CA ALA A 132 -24.42 21.71 14.65
C ALA A 132 -25.49 20.64 14.90
N ASP A 133 -26.68 21.05 15.32
CA ASP A 133 -27.87 20.18 15.54
C ASP A 133 -27.59 18.95 16.43
N GLY A 134 -26.77 19.12 17.45
CA GLY A 134 -26.35 18.03 18.37
C GLY A 134 -25.38 17.02 17.77
N ALA A 135 -24.76 17.36 16.65
CA ALA A 135 -23.68 16.61 16.06
C ALA A 135 -22.35 17.35 16.20
N ILE A 136 -21.30 16.63 16.56
CA ILE A 136 -19.92 17.13 16.61
C ILE A 136 -19.21 16.64 15.36
N TRP A 137 -18.50 17.54 14.67
CA TRP A 137 -17.73 17.20 13.48
C TRP A 137 -16.31 17.76 13.56
N LYS A 138 -15.39 17.02 12.94
CA LYS A 138 -13.98 17.39 12.77
C LYS A 138 -13.54 17.03 11.38
N ILE A 139 -12.85 17.94 10.68
CA ILE A 139 -12.32 17.74 9.33
C ILE A 139 -10.86 18.18 9.34
N LEU A 140 -9.98 17.33 8.79
CA LEU A 140 -8.55 17.56 8.68
C LEU A 140 -8.11 17.35 7.23
N PRO A 141 -8.08 18.38 6.38
CA PRO A 141 -7.31 18.35 5.14
C PRO A 141 -5.81 18.34 5.47
N THR A 142 -5.06 17.52 4.75
CA THR A 142 -3.61 17.37 4.92
C THR A 142 -2.93 17.37 3.58
N PHE A 143 -1.94 18.23 3.42
CA PHE A 143 -1.07 18.28 2.25
C PHE A 143 0.29 17.70 2.61
N THR A 144 0.76 16.75 1.80
CA THR A 144 2.04 16.05 1.99
C THR A 144 2.96 16.30 0.80
N LEU A 145 4.21 16.61 1.09
CA LEU A 145 5.30 16.65 0.11
C LEU A 145 6.17 15.41 0.30
N TYR A 146 6.48 14.71 -0.79
CA TYR A 146 7.25 13.49 -0.80
C TYR A 146 8.58 13.64 -1.52
N LYS A 147 9.60 12.98 -0.98
CA LYS A 147 10.78 12.53 -1.71
C LYS A 147 10.64 11.03 -1.95
N VAL A 148 10.58 10.64 -3.22
CA VAL A 148 10.46 9.23 -3.61
C VAL A 148 11.83 8.55 -3.47
N GLY A 149 11.80 7.32 -2.96
CA GLY A 149 12.93 6.42 -2.81
C GLY A 149 13.04 5.46 -4.00
N HIS A 150 12.97 4.16 -3.73
CA HIS A 150 12.95 3.13 -4.77
C HIS A 150 11.64 3.15 -5.54
N TYR A 151 11.70 2.85 -6.84
CA TYR A 151 10.51 2.74 -7.67
C TYR A 151 10.71 1.77 -8.84
N GLN A 152 9.61 1.20 -9.28
CA GLN A 152 9.47 0.44 -10.52
C GLN A 152 8.08 0.70 -11.09
N LEU A 153 8.01 1.24 -12.29
CA LEU A 153 6.78 1.70 -12.93
C LEU A 153 6.78 1.25 -14.38
N GLY A 154 5.72 0.60 -14.84
CA GLY A 154 5.63 0.22 -16.24
C GLY A 154 4.87 -1.05 -16.48
N SER A 155 4.98 -1.56 -17.70
CA SER A 155 4.21 -2.70 -18.18
C SER A 155 5.07 -3.73 -18.90
N LEU A 156 4.59 -4.95 -18.88
CA LEU A 156 5.04 -6.07 -19.68
C LEU A 156 3.82 -6.63 -20.44
N SER A 157 3.89 -6.69 -21.76
CA SER A 157 2.84 -7.31 -22.57
C SER A 157 3.44 -8.28 -23.58
N GLY A 158 2.78 -9.40 -23.82
CA GLY A 158 3.35 -10.41 -24.69
C GLY A 158 2.52 -11.66 -24.85
N ILE A 159 3.19 -12.71 -25.33
CA ILE A 159 2.62 -14.03 -25.53
C ILE A 159 3.60 -15.10 -25.04
N SER A 160 3.08 -16.10 -24.35
CA SER A 160 3.87 -17.27 -23.94
C SER A 160 4.18 -18.19 -25.11
N ALA A 161 5.33 -18.85 -25.05
CA ALA A 161 5.67 -19.94 -25.92
C ALA A 161 5.72 -21.27 -25.14
N ALA A 162 5.54 -22.38 -25.85
CA ALA A 162 5.62 -23.71 -25.24
C ALA A 162 7.06 -24.04 -24.84
N GLY A 163 7.23 -24.83 -23.79
CA GLY A 163 8.49 -25.39 -23.36
C GLY A 163 8.82 -25.20 -21.88
N GLU A 164 9.90 -25.82 -21.45
CA GLU A 164 10.39 -25.70 -20.08
C GLU A 164 11.02 -24.31 -19.82
N GLY A 165 10.75 -23.74 -18.67
CA GLY A 165 11.31 -22.46 -18.24
C GLY A 165 10.58 -21.25 -18.83
N THR A 166 11.27 -20.10 -18.85
CA THR A 166 10.71 -18.83 -19.32
C THR A 166 10.77 -18.77 -20.84
N ASN A 167 9.68 -19.19 -21.50
CA ASN A 167 9.53 -19.06 -22.94
C ASN A 167 8.43 -18.04 -23.25
N ALA A 168 8.81 -16.91 -23.82
CA ALA A 168 7.87 -15.83 -24.15
C ALA A 168 8.45 -14.85 -25.17
N SER A 169 7.56 -14.21 -25.90
CA SER A 169 7.85 -13.00 -26.65
C SER A 169 7.12 -11.84 -25.99
N ALA A 170 7.85 -10.85 -25.54
CA ALA A 170 7.28 -9.79 -24.73
C ALA A 170 7.85 -8.41 -25.06
N TYR A 171 6.99 -7.41 -24.94
CA TYR A 171 7.31 -5.99 -25.00
C TYR A 171 7.32 -5.41 -23.59
N LEU A 172 8.44 -4.76 -23.25
CA LEU A 172 8.69 -4.09 -21.98
C LEU A 172 8.65 -2.59 -22.18
N ASP A 173 8.00 -1.88 -21.25
CA ASP A 173 7.98 -0.43 -21.17
C ASP A 173 8.01 -0.04 -19.69
N TYR A 174 9.19 0.36 -19.16
CA TYR A 174 9.30 0.57 -17.73
C TYR A 174 10.37 1.59 -17.32
N TYR A 175 10.09 2.21 -16.16
CA TYR A 175 10.96 3.14 -15.46
C TYR A 175 11.39 2.52 -14.13
N PHE A 176 12.62 2.72 -13.74
CA PHE A 176 13.19 2.09 -12.55
C PHE A 176 14.36 2.89 -11.99
N ASP A 177 14.63 2.73 -10.69
CA ASP A 177 15.90 3.15 -10.10
C ASP A 177 16.89 1.98 -9.97
N GLU A 178 16.38 0.76 -9.85
CA GLU A 178 17.16 -0.46 -9.82
C GLU A 178 16.42 -1.55 -10.63
N ASP A 179 17.06 -2.03 -11.69
CA ASP A 179 16.55 -3.15 -12.47
C ASP A 179 16.99 -4.46 -11.82
N LYS A 180 16.04 -5.13 -11.17
CA LYS A 180 16.28 -6.41 -10.51
C LYS A 180 16.41 -7.60 -11.48
N ILE A 181 15.94 -7.43 -12.72
CA ILE A 181 16.03 -8.48 -13.76
C ILE A 181 17.45 -8.57 -14.31
N LEU A 182 18.09 -7.41 -14.53
CA LEU A 182 19.42 -7.31 -15.12
C LEU A 182 20.51 -6.89 -14.11
N ASP A 183 20.17 -6.79 -12.82
CA ASP A 183 21.05 -6.37 -11.73
C ASP A 183 21.80 -5.05 -12.05
N TYR A 184 21.05 -4.08 -12.54
CA TYR A 184 21.56 -2.78 -12.97
C TYR A 184 20.92 -1.65 -12.16
N ARG A 185 21.74 -0.71 -11.71
CA ARG A 185 21.28 0.54 -11.11
C ARG A 185 21.14 1.61 -12.17
N GLY A 186 19.99 2.26 -12.17
CA GLY A 186 19.76 3.46 -12.95
C GLY A 186 20.64 4.62 -12.51
N GLU A 187 20.73 5.65 -13.32
CA GLU A 187 21.38 6.90 -12.96
C GLU A 187 20.61 7.61 -11.83
N GLU A 188 21.32 8.46 -11.06
CA GLU A 188 20.67 9.29 -10.05
C GLU A 188 19.73 10.28 -10.71
N ASP A 189 18.46 10.20 -10.34
CA ASP A 189 17.37 11.06 -10.82
C ASP A 189 16.77 11.90 -9.68
N LEU A 190 16.03 12.94 -10.04
CA LEU A 190 15.29 13.75 -9.09
C LEU A 190 13.83 13.31 -9.09
N ARG A 191 13.34 12.90 -7.92
CA ARG A 191 11.99 12.35 -7.73
C ARG A 191 11.31 12.95 -6.52
N PHE A 192 10.17 13.53 -6.76
CA PHE A 192 9.34 14.07 -5.69
C PHE A 192 7.85 13.92 -6.03
N GLY A 193 7.02 14.11 -5.04
CA GLY A 193 5.59 14.08 -5.24
C GLY A 193 4.86 14.91 -4.20
N TYR A 194 3.58 15.06 -4.41
CA TYR A 194 2.68 15.62 -3.43
C TYR A 194 1.36 14.87 -3.40
N SER A 195 0.67 14.96 -2.28
CA SER A 195 -0.66 14.40 -2.10
C SER A 195 -1.51 15.28 -1.19
N LEU A 196 -2.78 15.43 -1.53
CA LEU A 196 -3.81 15.99 -0.68
C LEU A 196 -4.68 14.83 -0.16
N SER A 197 -4.85 14.78 1.15
CA SER A 197 -5.72 13.83 1.84
C SER A 197 -6.75 14.56 2.70
N LEU A 198 -7.90 13.94 2.92
CA LEU A 198 -8.97 14.48 3.75
C LEU A 198 -9.37 13.43 4.78
N GLN A 199 -9.36 13.79 6.05
CA GLN A 199 -9.90 12.98 7.13
C GLN A 199 -11.07 13.71 7.77
N GLY A 200 -12.15 12.99 8.04
CA GLY A 200 -13.33 13.52 8.70
C GLY A 200 -13.80 12.61 9.83
N GLN A 201 -14.33 13.21 10.87
CA GLN A 201 -15.05 12.53 11.95
C GLN A 201 -16.37 13.23 12.17
N TYR A 202 -17.43 12.46 12.35
CA TYR A 202 -18.77 12.94 12.60
C TYR A 202 -19.43 12.09 13.69
N GLN A 203 -19.86 12.73 14.78
CA GLN A 203 -20.59 12.07 15.86
C GLN A 203 -21.99 12.64 15.95
N TRP A 204 -23.00 11.78 15.81
CA TRP A 204 -24.41 12.18 15.82
C TRP A 204 -25.14 11.62 17.02
N ASN A 205 -25.75 12.53 17.81
CA ASN A 205 -26.62 12.21 18.96
C ASN A 205 -26.07 11.12 19.89
N ASP A 206 -24.78 11.11 20.17
CA ASP A 206 -24.09 10.10 20.99
C ASP A 206 -24.36 8.63 20.58
N LYS A 207 -24.95 8.41 19.39
CA LYS A 207 -25.31 7.09 18.89
C LYS A 207 -24.41 6.61 17.77
N TRP A 208 -23.99 7.50 16.91
CA TRP A 208 -23.21 7.16 15.73
C TRP A 208 -21.90 7.92 15.70
N LEU A 209 -20.83 7.20 15.53
CA LEU A 209 -19.51 7.75 15.25
C LEU A 209 -19.10 7.29 13.85
N VAL A 210 -18.95 8.24 12.94
CA VAL A 210 -18.50 7.99 11.55
C VAL A 210 -17.13 8.62 11.37
N ASN A 211 -16.17 7.85 10.85
CA ASN A 211 -14.89 8.35 10.43
C ASN A 211 -14.70 8.05 8.94
N ALA A 212 -14.27 9.04 8.19
CA ALA A 212 -13.96 8.92 6.78
C ALA A 212 -12.54 9.43 6.54
N LYS A 213 -11.78 8.72 5.72
CA LYS A 213 -10.47 9.16 5.24
C LYS A 213 -10.39 8.90 3.75
N VAL A 214 -10.08 9.93 2.98
CA VAL A 214 -9.71 9.82 1.58
C VAL A 214 -8.24 10.22 1.47
N SER A 215 -7.38 9.26 1.17
CA SER A 215 -5.97 9.52 0.90
C SER A 215 -5.78 9.68 -0.61
N ASP A 216 -4.80 10.49 -0.99
CA ASP A 216 -4.44 10.71 -2.39
C ASP A 216 -5.58 11.26 -3.25
N LEU A 217 -6.47 12.07 -2.67
CA LEU A 217 -7.58 12.71 -3.37
C LEU A 217 -7.11 13.52 -4.58
N TRP A 218 -5.99 14.16 -4.45
CA TRP A 218 -5.26 14.83 -5.52
C TRP A 218 -3.77 14.62 -5.26
N ASN A 219 -3.08 14.00 -6.20
CA ASN A 219 -1.68 13.64 -6.04
C ASN A 219 -0.94 13.69 -7.38
N ARG A 220 0.37 13.76 -7.31
CA ARG A 220 1.26 13.66 -8.45
C ARG A 220 2.65 13.28 -7.97
N PHE A 221 3.29 12.38 -8.67
CA PHE A 221 4.67 11.98 -8.46
C PHE A 221 5.44 12.18 -9.77
N ASP A 222 6.48 12.98 -9.73
CA ASP A 222 7.32 13.34 -10.87
C ASP A 222 8.70 12.70 -10.72
N PHE A 223 9.17 12.09 -11.78
CA PHE A 223 10.46 11.43 -11.93
C PHE A 223 11.19 12.12 -13.08
N PHE A 224 12.22 12.90 -12.77
CA PHE A 224 12.97 13.65 -13.77
C PHE A 224 14.21 12.88 -14.18
N GLN A 225 14.40 12.68 -15.48
CA GLN A 225 15.50 11.90 -16.05
C GLN A 225 15.57 10.48 -15.46
N ALA A 226 14.39 9.88 -15.22
CA ALA A 226 14.29 8.51 -14.75
C ALA A 226 14.88 7.53 -15.75
N SER A 227 15.60 6.54 -15.29
CA SER A 227 16.06 5.45 -16.15
C SER A 227 14.88 4.72 -16.76
N TYR A 228 14.89 4.61 -18.07
CA TYR A 228 13.78 4.11 -18.86
C TYR A 228 14.26 3.06 -19.85
N ARG A 229 13.58 1.94 -19.87
CA ARG A 229 13.76 0.89 -20.88
C ARG A 229 12.47 0.58 -21.58
N GLN A 230 12.56 0.52 -22.89
CA GLN A 230 11.49 0.09 -23.76
C GLN A 230 12.08 -0.88 -24.78
N GLY A 231 11.54 -2.05 -24.88
CA GLY A 231 12.09 -3.02 -25.80
C GLY A 231 11.24 -4.26 -25.95
N CYS A 232 11.58 -5.01 -26.97
CA CYS A 232 10.96 -6.28 -27.27
C CYS A 232 12.01 -7.39 -27.06
N ILE A 233 11.65 -8.43 -26.33
CA ILE A 233 12.49 -9.57 -26.05
C ILE A 233 11.80 -10.89 -26.42
N ASN A 234 12.59 -11.80 -27.00
CA ASN A 234 12.21 -13.19 -27.13
C ASN A 234 13.08 -13.99 -26.17
N VAL A 235 12.49 -14.72 -25.26
CA VAL A 235 13.17 -15.58 -24.30
C VAL A 235 12.81 -17.02 -24.61
N GLY A 236 13.83 -17.89 -24.69
CA GLY A 236 13.65 -19.30 -25.04
C GLY A 236 13.31 -19.53 -26.51
N GLU A 237 12.66 -20.66 -26.79
CA GLU A 237 12.20 -21.03 -28.15
C GLU A 237 10.81 -20.45 -28.39
N VAL A 238 10.69 -19.48 -29.28
CA VAL A 238 9.46 -18.76 -29.56
C VAL A 238 9.03 -19.01 -31.01
N GLU A 239 7.88 -19.68 -31.20
CA GLU A 239 7.31 -19.92 -32.52
C GLU A 239 6.54 -18.69 -33.05
N GLU A 240 5.81 -18.00 -32.15
CA GLU A 240 5.10 -16.75 -32.43
C GLU A 240 5.75 -15.62 -31.67
N SER A 241 6.18 -14.57 -32.37
CA SER A 241 6.83 -13.42 -31.76
C SER A 241 5.99 -12.17 -31.93
N VAL A 242 5.71 -11.48 -30.81
CA VAL A 242 5.16 -10.11 -30.84
C VAL A 242 6.24 -9.09 -31.25
N CYS A 243 7.49 -9.51 -31.21
CA CYS A 243 8.63 -8.76 -31.67
C CYS A 243 8.92 -9.05 -33.13
N ASN A 244 8.70 -8.11 -34.02
CA ASN A 244 9.11 -8.21 -35.46
C ASN A 244 10.64 -8.24 -35.61
N LEU A 245 11.30 -9.05 -34.82
CA LEU A 245 12.77 -9.18 -34.78
C LEU A 245 13.13 -10.42 -35.58
N GLY A 246 13.44 -10.30 -36.85
CA GLY A 246 13.85 -11.40 -37.71
C GLY A 246 14.92 -12.32 -37.12
N GLY A 247 14.58 -13.13 -36.13
CA GLY A 247 15.45 -14.05 -35.41
C GLY A 247 16.36 -13.43 -34.33
N GLY A 248 16.18 -12.16 -33.99
CA GLY A 248 16.92 -11.51 -32.93
C GLY A 248 16.28 -11.74 -31.56
N ALA A 249 17.09 -11.90 -30.52
CA ALA A 249 16.62 -12.15 -29.16
C ALA A 249 16.06 -10.91 -28.44
N ALA A 250 16.55 -9.71 -28.77
CA ALA A 250 16.09 -8.47 -28.16
C ALA A 250 16.35 -7.25 -29.04
N SER A 251 15.49 -6.25 -28.96
CA SER A 251 15.74 -4.89 -29.46
C SER A 251 15.05 -3.90 -28.55
N GLY A 252 15.69 -2.74 -28.31
CA GLY A 252 15.10 -1.74 -27.45
C GLY A 252 15.90 -0.47 -27.33
N ILE A 253 15.40 0.41 -26.49
CA ILE A 253 15.99 1.71 -26.14
C ILE A 253 16.24 1.70 -24.64
N ASP A 254 17.47 2.09 -24.26
CA ASP A 254 17.86 2.40 -22.89
C ASP A 254 18.20 3.89 -22.85
N THR A 255 17.50 4.66 -22.06
CA THR A 255 17.64 6.11 -22.01
C THR A 255 17.07 6.67 -20.71
N ASN A 256 17.22 7.97 -20.50
CA ASN A 256 16.58 8.67 -19.40
C ASN A 256 15.42 9.51 -19.93
N LYS A 257 14.26 9.46 -19.24
CA LYS A 257 13.07 10.23 -19.59
C LYS A 257 12.38 10.79 -18.35
N ASP A 258 11.74 11.92 -18.51
CA ASP A 258 10.80 12.42 -17.50
C ASP A 258 9.54 11.58 -17.52
N HIS A 259 9.08 11.22 -16.32
CA HIS A 259 7.86 10.46 -16.14
C HIS A 259 7.02 11.02 -15.01
N GLN A 260 5.71 10.83 -15.09
CA GLN A 260 4.75 11.28 -14.09
C GLN A 260 3.70 10.21 -13.85
N ILE A 261 3.39 9.97 -12.59
CA ILE A 261 2.25 9.13 -12.21
C ILE A 261 1.30 9.87 -11.26
N ASN A 262 0.05 9.44 -11.29
CA ASN A 262 -0.95 9.71 -10.27
C ASN A 262 -1.44 8.35 -9.78
N ILE A 263 -1.58 8.20 -8.47
CA ILE A 263 -2.15 7.00 -7.88
C ILE A 263 -3.63 7.22 -7.57
N SER A 264 -4.42 6.17 -7.64
CA SER A 264 -5.84 6.25 -7.34
C SER A 264 -6.10 6.57 -5.86
N PRO A 265 -7.14 7.35 -5.57
CA PRO A 265 -7.53 7.63 -4.20
C PRO A 265 -7.86 6.36 -3.42
N THR A 266 -7.53 6.36 -2.13
CA THR A 266 -7.94 5.32 -1.18
C THR A 266 -9.04 5.85 -0.28
N LEU A 267 -10.17 5.15 -0.21
CA LEU A 267 -11.26 5.47 0.71
C LEU A 267 -11.26 4.51 1.90
N GLN A 268 -11.27 5.05 3.10
CA GLN A 268 -11.56 4.35 4.34
C GLN A 268 -12.78 5.00 5.00
N LEU A 269 -13.81 4.22 5.27
CA LEU A 269 -15.03 4.70 5.90
C LEU A 269 -15.40 3.75 7.03
N SER A 270 -15.45 4.24 8.26
CA SER A 270 -15.90 3.45 9.40
C SER A 270 -17.10 4.08 10.07
N SER A 271 -18.05 3.26 10.48
CA SER A 271 -19.23 3.68 11.23
C SER A 271 -19.39 2.79 12.45
N THR A 272 -19.52 3.39 13.62
CA THR A 272 -19.72 2.68 14.88
C THR A 272 -21.06 3.09 15.49
N TYR A 273 -21.94 2.11 15.70
CA TYR A 273 -23.16 2.30 16.50
C TYR A 273 -22.83 2.11 17.98
N LEU A 274 -22.65 3.25 18.67
CA LEU A 274 -22.15 3.30 20.06
C LEU A 274 -23.00 2.52 21.07
N PRO A 275 -24.37 2.60 21.04
CA PRO A 275 -25.18 1.89 22.03
C PRO A 275 -25.02 0.37 22.03
N LYS A 276 -24.66 -0.23 20.91
CA LYS A 276 -24.43 -1.69 20.77
C LYS A 276 -22.96 -2.04 20.54
N ASN A 277 -22.08 -1.03 20.44
CA ASN A 277 -20.66 -1.20 20.14
C ASN A 277 -20.42 -2.04 18.86
N VAL A 278 -21.18 -1.79 17.80
CA VAL A 278 -21.07 -2.48 16.50
C VAL A 278 -20.36 -1.57 15.53
N LEU A 279 -19.35 -2.10 14.85
CA LEU A 279 -18.56 -1.43 13.82
C LEU A 279 -18.89 -1.99 12.44
N ALA A 280 -18.95 -1.11 11.45
CA ALA A 280 -18.77 -1.42 10.04
C ALA A 280 -17.66 -0.54 9.48
N ASP A 281 -16.73 -1.12 8.73
CA ASP A 281 -15.57 -0.44 8.14
C ASP A 281 -15.41 -0.88 6.69
N ILE A 282 -15.20 0.09 5.79
CA ILE A 282 -14.97 -0.10 4.37
C ILE A 282 -13.57 0.41 4.05
N TYR A 283 -12.81 -0.40 3.33
CA TYR A 283 -11.58 0.00 2.66
C TYR A 283 -11.74 -0.24 1.16
N TRP A 284 -11.49 0.77 0.34
CA TRP A 284 -11.55 0.67 -1.11
C TRP A 284 -10.36 1.36 -1.76
N HIS A 285 -9.70 0.65 -2.64
CA HIS A 285 -8.62 1.15 -3.49
C HIS A 285 -8.54 0.31 -4.76
N GLU A 286 -8.72 0.93 -5.91
CA GLU A 286 -8.73 0.26 -7.21
C GLU A 286 -9.67 -0.96 -7.23
N LYS A 287 -9.16 -2.14 -7.61
CA LYS A 287 -9.89 -3.41 -7.58
C LYS A 287 -10.07 -3.98 -6.17
N TYR A 288 -9.31 -3.48 -5.18
CA TYR A 288 -9.39 -3.96 -3.81
C TYR A 288 -10.54 -3.32 -3.05
N PHE A 289 -11.50 -4.14 -2.65
CA PHE A 289 -12.60 -3.75 -1.77
C PHE A 289 -12.69 -4.69 -0.58
N ASN A 290 -12.79 -4.12 0.62
CA ASN A 290 -12.92 -4.89 1.85
C ASN A 290 -13.94 -4.24 2.80
N LEU A 291 -15.02 -4.95 3.12
CA LEU A 291 -15.98 -4.58 4.13
C LEU A 291 -15.74 -5.42 5.39
N THR A 292 -15.46 -4.77 6.49
CA THR A 292 -15.24 -5.38 7.80
C THR A 292 -16.40 -5.03 8.73
N VAL A 293 -16.90 -6.01 9.46
CA VAL A 293 -17.88 -5.80 10.53
C VAL A 293 -17.29 -6.31 11.84
N GLY A 294 -17.72 -5.69 12.95
CA GLY A 294 -17.20 -6.08 14.24
C GLY A 294 -18.07 -5.67 15.41
N LYS A 295 -17.77 -6.26 16.55
CA LYS A 295 -18.40 -5.92 17.82
C LYS A 295 -17.36 -5.76 18.90
N TYR A 296 -17.48 -4.67 19.66
CA TYR A 296 -16.59 -4.38 20.77
C TYR A 296 -17.18 -4.84 22.10
N PHE A 297 -16.31 -5.30 22.96
CA PHE A 297 -16.55 -5.66 24.34
C PHE A 297 -15.61 -4.87 25.22
N LYS A 298 -16.11 -4.34 26.34
CA LYS A 298 -15.27 -3.65 27.32
C LYS A 298 -14.85 -4.62 28.42
N ILE A 299 -13.55 -4.79 28.58
CA ILE A 299 -12.94 -5.60 29.63
C ILE A 299 -12.06 -4.67 30.46
N ARG A 300 -12.57 -4.22 31.60
CA ARG A 300 -11.95 -3.16 32.43
C ARG A 300 -11.74 -1.89 31.58
N ASP A 301 -10.51 -1.45 31.45
CA ASP A 301 -10.13 -0.26 30.67
C ASP A 301 -9.77 -0.56 29.21
N VAL A 302 -9.79 -1.84 28.81
CA VAL A 302 -9.49 -2.28 27.45
C VAL A 302 -10.79 -2.49 26.69
N GLN A 303 -10.88 -1.95 25.49
CA GLN A 303 -11.93 -2.28 24.53
C GLN A 303 -11.38 -3.30 23.54
N VAL A 304 -12.03 -4.45 23.44
CA VAL A 304 -11.66 -5.58 22.59
C VAL A 304 -12.73 -5.76 21.52
N GLY A 305 -12.38 -5.60 20.26
CA GLY A 305 -13.23 -5.86 19.10
C GLY A 305 -12.94 -7.22 18.49
N ALA A 306 -13.98 -7.99 18.19
CA ALA A 306 -13.90 -9.15 17.29
C ALA A 306 -14.38 -8.71 15.90
N LEU A 307 -13.59 -9.00 14.88
CA LEU A 307 -13.78 -8.52 13.51
C LEU A 307 -13.88 -9.67 12.52
N ALA A 308 -14.69 -9.48 11.48
CA ALA A 308 -14.73 -10.35 10.30
C ALA A 308 -14.95 -9.51 9.04
N SER A 309 -14.43 -9.95 7.88
CA SER A 309 -14.50 -9.20 6.64
C SER A 309 -14.96 -10.02 5.43
N THR A 310 -15.31 -9.32 4.35
CA THR A 310 -15.70 -9.91 3.05
C THR A 310 -14.56 -10.65 2.37
N LYS A 311 -13.32 -10.31 2.69
CA LYS A 311 -12.10 -11.02 2.24
C LYS A 311 -11.80 -12.27 3.11
N LYS A 312 -12.81 -12.79 3.83
CA LYS A 312 -12.71 -13.95 4.74
C LYS A 312 -11.72 -13.77 5.88
N GLN A 313 -11.30 -12.55 6.16
CA GLN A 313 -10.42 -12.24 7.28
C GLN A 313 -11.18 -12.33 8.60
N VAL A 314 -10.48 -12.76 9.62
CA VAL A 314 -10.89 -12.64 11.03
C VAL A 314 -9.81 -11.89 11.79
N GLY A 315 -10.20 -11.19 12.85
CA GLY A 315 -9.22 -10.39 13.57
C GLY A 315 -9.72 -9.75 14.84
N VAL A 316 -8.85 -8.92 15.39
CA VAL A 316 -9.09 -8.22 16.66
C VAL A 316 -8.75 -6.73 16.52
N ASP A 317 -9.49 -5.90 17.25
CA ASP A 317 -9.19 -4.48 17.46
C ASP A 317 -9.12 -4.20 18.95
N LEU A 318 -7.93 -3.86 19.44
CA LEU A 318 -7.67 -3.57 20.83
C LEU A 318 -7.45 -2.06 21.01
N LYS A 319 -8.16 -1.45 21.97
CA LYS A 319 -8.00 -0.03 22.30
C LYS A 319 -7.79 0.14 23.80
N PHE A 320 -6.74 0.89 24.15
CA PHE A 320 -6.39 1.17 25.54
C PHE A 320 -5.65 2.52 25.65
N LYS A 321 -6.22 3.52 26.32
CA LYS A 321 -5.57 4.80 26.69
C LYS A 321 -4.71 5.42 25.56
N GLY A 322 -5.31 5.69 24.39
CA GLY A 322 -4.58 6.25 23.24
C GLY A 322 -3.75 5.24 22.43
N LEU A 323 -3.72 3.96 22.85
CA LEU A 323 -3.14 2.87 22.06
C LEU A 323 -4.23 2.13 21.30
N ARG A 324 -3.97 1.79 20.06
CA ARG A 324 -4.82 0.91 19.24
C ARG A 324 -3.98 -0.08 18.47
N LEU A 325 -4.43 -1.34 18.46
CA LEU A 325 -3.95 -2.42 17.60
C LEU A 325 -5.15 -3.00 16.87
N ASN A 326 -5.16 -2.93 15.56
CA ASN A 326 -6.12 -3.62 14.70
C ASN A 326 -5.35 -4.61 13.83
N TYR A 327 -5.76 -5.87 13.86
CA TYR A 327 -5.12 -6.95 13.10
C TYR A 327 -6.19 -7.86 12.51
N LEU A 328 -6.18 -8.02 11.18
CA LEU A 328 -7.03 -8.93 10.42
C LEU A 328 -6.19 -9.75 9.46
N VAL A 329 -6.49 -11.03 9.34
CA VAL A 329 -5.89 -11.94 8.36
C VAL A 329 -6.91 -12.97 7.90
N ASP A 330 -6.78 -13.43 6.67
CA ASP A 330 -7.60 -14.52 6.09
C ASP A 330 -7.09 -15.91 6.47
N ASN A 331 -5.83 -16.01 6.91
CA ASN A 331 -5.21 -17.27 7.33
C ASN A 331 -4.33 -17.07 8.56
N LEU A 332 -4.34 -18.02 9.51
CA LEU A 332 -3.48 -17.98 10.70
C LEU A 332 -2.05 -18.44 10.42
N GLN A 333 -1.81 -19.15 9.31
CA GLN A 333 -0.48 -19.53 8.88
C GLN A 333 0.09 -18.39 8.02
N ILE A 334 1.10 -17.69 8.52
CA ILE A 334 1.66 -16.47 7.91
C ILE A 334 2.05 -16.69 6.45
N ASN A 335 2.64 -17.83 6.12
CA ASN A 335 3.02 -18.19 4.75
C ASN A 335 1.85 -18.52 3.81
N LYS A 336 0.61 -18.46 4.28
CA LYS A 336 -0.61 -18.69 3.49
C LYS A 336 -1.54 -17.48 3.47
N VAL A 337 -1.14 -16.40 4.10
CA VAL A 337 -1.93 -15.17 4.18
C VAL A 337 -1.96 -14.52 2.80
N ARG A 338 -3.17 -14.26 2.30
CA ARG A 338 -3.42 -13.52 1.06
C ARG A 338 -3.96 -12.12 1.32
N ASP A 339 -4.72 -11.96 2.39
CA ASP A 339 -5.33 -10.69 2.79
C ASP A 339 -4.95 -10.37 4.23
N ALA A 340 -4.28 -9.25 4.43
CA ALA A 340 -3.83 -8.81 5.76
C ALA A 340 -4.04 -7.31 5.97
N ARG A 341 -4.46 -6.96 7.19
CA ARG A 341 -4.48 -5.59 7.70
C ARG A 341 -3.77 -5.53 9.05
N LEU A 342 -2.89 -4.58 9.21
CA LEU A 342 -2.27 -4.25 10.49
C LEU A 342 -2.30 -2.73 10.70
N GLN A 343 -2.94 -2.28 11.77
CA GLN A 343 -2.95 -0.89 12.18
C GLN A 343 -2.47 -0.79 13.63
N LEU A 344 -1.48 0.04 13.85
CA LEU A 344 -0.98 0.38 15.17
C LEU A 344 -1.06 1.90 15.32
N SER A 345 -1.62 2.38 16.40
CA SER A 345 -1.55 3.79 16.72
C SER A 345 -1.29 4.00 18.19
N ALA A 346 -0.56 5.05 18.48
CA ALA A 346 -0.31 5.52 19.83
C ALA A 346 -0.40 7.03 19.83
N SER A 347 -1.17 7.62 20.74
CA SER A 347 -1.20 9.06 20.92
C SER A 347 -1.24 9.44 22.41
N TYR A 348 -0.71 10.61 22.68
CA TYR A 348 -0.73 11.22 24.00
C TYR A 348 -1.16 12.68 23.85
N GLN A 349 -2.18 13.04 24.63
CA GLN A 349 -2.78 14.37 24.65
C GLN A 349 -2.57 15.00 26.04
N TRP A 350 -2.23 16.30 26.09
CA TRP A 350 -2.03 17.08 27.32
C TRP A 350 -2.56 18.50 27.22
#